data_2854cfa452903fcd3c25a7cb1b62f206
#
_entry.id   2854cfa452903fcd3c25a7cb1b62f206
#
_cell.length_a   1.000
_cell.length_b   1.000
_cell.length_c   1.000
_cell.angle_alpha   90.00
_cell.angle_beta   90.00
_cell.angle_gamma   90.00
#
_symmetry.space_group_name_H-M   'P 1'
#
loop_
_entity.id
_entity.type
_entity.pdbx_description
1 polymer ?
#
loop_
_entity_poly.entity_id
_entity_poly.type
_entity_poly.pdbx_seq_one_letter_code
_entity_poly.pdbx_strand_id
1 'polypeptide(L)'
;MSLMIKNAHAILSGLPGEAARPAGPDIRIRDGKIAAIGSLTPLPEERQIDARDCVIYPAWVNTHHHLFQSLLKGEPQGLNQSLTAWLSATPYRFRAAFDEHTFRLAVRIGLVELLRSGCASVADHNYLYWPDMPFDTSEIVFSEGEALGMRIVLCRGGATQGRAVEQDLPVALRPETFDGYMADIERLVSRYHDPRPDSLRRVVMAPTTVLHSAPGAQLREMAKLARQLGIRLHSHLSETVDYLDAARQKFAMTPVQFCAEHDWLGNDVWFAHLVKLLPEEIALLGRTGTGIAHCPQSNGRLGSGIADLLALEQAGVPVSLGVDGAASNEAADMQSEAHAAWLLQRARKGMLAQPRYAGGTFEGGADAATVEDVVRWGSAGGAQILGLAQSGTLQVGMQADLAIYRLDDPRYFGLHDMAIGPVACGGRAALKALLLNGRPIVEDDAIPGLDLDAMRHDALAAVRTLQQRAAV
;
A
#
# COMPACT_ATOMS: atom_id res chain seq x y z
N MET A 1 24.49 8.17 15.22
CA MET A 1 25.18 8.10 13.91
C MET A 1 24.79 9.34 13.11
N SER A 2 25.75 10.08 12.51
CA SER A 2 25.46 11.27 11.70
C SER A 2 25.68 10.95 10.22
N LEU A 3 24.73 11.34 9.38
CA LEU A 3 24.76 11.16 7.92
C LEU A 3 24.29 12.45 7.26
N MET A 4 25.00 12.89 6.24
CA MET A 4 24.60 14.01 5.40
C MET A 4 24.33 13.55 3.96
N ILE A 5 23.14 13.83 3.45
CA ILE A 5 22.81 13.75 2.03
C ILE A 5 23.01 15.15 1.46
N LYS A 6 23.79 15.29 0.39
CA LYS A 6 24.17 16.61 -0.15
C LYS A 6 23.99 16.69 -1.66
N ASN A 7 23.84 17.91 -2.14
CA ASN A 7 23.79 18.25 -3.56
C ASN A 7 22.56 17.68 -4.32
N ALA A 8 21.46 17.36 -3.64
CA ALA A 8 20.26 16.93 -4.36
C ALA A 8 19.79 18.03 -5.33
N HIS A 9 19.28 17.62 -6.48
CA HIS A 9 18.71 18.57 -7.44
C HIS A 9 17.44 19.23 -6.89
N ALA A 10 16.60 18.45 -6.23
CA ALA A 10 15.40 18.92 -5.53
C ALA A 10 14.99 17.96 -4.43
N ILE A 11 14.15 18.46 -3.52
CA ILE A 11 13.51 17.69 -2.45
C ILE A 11 12.00 17.92 -2.54
N LEU A 12 11.19 16.85 -2.58
CA LEU A 12 9.78 16.90 -2.26
C LEU A 12 9.56 16.39 -0.84
N SER A 13 8.85 17.14 -0.02
CA SER A 13 8.76 16.87 1.43
C SER A 13 7.60 15.94 1.85
N GLY A 14 6.61 15.72 0.96
CA GLY A 14 5.35 15.09 1.31
C GLY A 14 4.37 15.99 2.06
N LEU A 15 4.66 17.31 2.17
CA LEU A 15 3.78 18.31 2.76
C LEU A 15 2.93 19.00 1.68
N PRO A 16 1.82 19.64 2.06
CA PRO A 16 1.01 20.41 1.11
C PRO A 16 1.57 21.83 0.85
N GLY A 17 1.12 22.44 -0.25
CA GLY A 17 1.39 23.84 -0.58
C GLY A 17 2.88 24.13 -0.77
N GLU A 18 3.31 25.33 -0.36
CA GLU A 18 4.71 25.77 -0.50
C GLU A 18 5.70 24.88 0.26
N ALA A 19 5.28 24.27 1.36
CA ALA A 19 6.10 23.34 2.15
C ALA A 19 6.42 22.03 1.41
N ALA A 20 5.73 21.72 0.31
CA ALA A 20 6.03 20.56 -0.53
C ALA A 20 7.46 20.60 -1.10
N ARG A 21 8.02 21.79 -1.29
CA ARG A 21 9.34 22.02 -1.89
C ARG A 21 10.23 22.82 -0.95
N PRO A 22 10.84 22.19 0.06
CA PRO A 22 11.74 22.86 0.99
C PRO A 22 12.95 23.43 0.25
N ALA A 23 13.44 24.57 0.72
CA ALA A 23 14.63 25.21 0.16
C ALA A 23 15.91 24.45 0.54
N GLY A 24 16.87 24.39 -0.39
CA GLY A 24 18.19 23.82 -0.21
C GLY A 24 18.31 22.35 -0.66
N PRO A 25 19.55 21.91 -0.97
CA PRO A 25 19.81 20.63 -1.59
C PRO A 25 20.17 19.51 -0.60
N ASP A 26 20.27 19.82 0.72
CA ASP A 26 20.91 18.94 1.67
C ASP A 26 19.99 18.51 2.81
N ILE A 27 20.19 17.29 3.31
CA ILE A 27 19.50 16.74 4.48
C ILE A 27 20.57 16.19 5.44
N ARG A 28 20.54 16.62 6.71
CA ARG A 28 21.34 16.01 7.78
C ARG A 28 20.47 15.10 8.63
N ILE A 29 20.96 13.90 8.90
CA ILE A 29 20.32 12.88 9.71
C ILE A 29 21.16 12.64 10.95
N ARG A 30 20.53 12.60 12.12
CA ARG A 30 21.15 12.21 13.40
C ARG A 30 20.24 11.24 14.12
N ASP A 31 20.80 10.14 14.58
CA ASP A 31 20.12 9.13 15.38
C ASP A 31 18.76 8.68 14.77
N GLY A 32 18.78 8.46 13.45
CA GLY A 32 17.62 8.01 12.69
C GLY A 32 16.62 9.09 12.30
N LYS A 33 16.82 10.35 12.71
CA LYS A 33 15.89 11.46 12.47
C LYS A 33 16.52 12.54 11.61
N ILE A 34 15.67 13.27 10.88
CA ILE A 34 16.07 14.47 10.14
C ILE A 34 16.42 15.57 11.14
N ALA A 35 17.66 16.00 11.14
CA ALA A 35 18.16 17.03 12.04
C ALA A 35 18.19 18.43 11.39
N ALA A 36 18.37 18.51 10.07
CA ALA A 36 18.32 19.77 9.31
C ALA A 36 18.05 19.52 7.84
N ILE A 37 17.41 20.48 7.16
CA ILE A 37 17.23 20.56 5.70
C ILE A 37 17.65 21.96 5.29
N GLY A 38 18.40 22.09 4.18
CA GLY A 38 18.84 23.41 3.67
C GLY A 38 20.18 23.32 2.93
N SER A 39 20.89 24.41 2.87
CA SER A 39 22.28 24.46 2.40
C SER A 39 23.20 24.25 3.60
N LEU A 40 23.78 23.05 3.74
CA LEU A 40 24.48 22.63 4.95
C LEU A 40 25.97 22.45 4.71
N THR A 41 26.78 22.84 5.69
CA THR A 41 28.22 22.53 5.69
C THR A 41 28.47 21.15 6.29
N PRO A 42 29.22 20.25 5.62
CA PRO A 42 29.58 18.97 6.18
C PRO A 42 30.33 19.11 7.51
N LEU A 43 30.04 18.21 8.46
CA LEU A 43 30.73 18.13 9.74
C LEU A 43 31.88 17.10 9.66
N PRO A 44 32.94 17.26 10.49
CA PRO A 44 33.97 16.24 10.59
C PRO A 44 33.40 14.87 10.90
N GLU A 45 33.91 13.81 10.26
CA GLU A 45 33.53 12.40 10.45
C GLU A 45 32.08 12.05 10.13
N GLU A 46 31.31 12.98 9.54
CA GLU A 46 29.94 12.72 9.08
C GLU A 46 29.97 11.88 7.80
N ARG A 47 29.29 10.71 7.79
CA ARG A 47 29.10 9.94 6.55
C ARG A 47 28.35 10.81 5.55
N GLN A 48 28.75 10.76 4.28
CA GLN A 48 28.12 11.58 3.23
C GLN A 48 27.58 10.69 2.11
N ILE A 49 26.39 11.03 1.61
CA ILE A 49 25.81 10.52 0.35
C ILE A 49 25.76 11.71 -0.60
N ASP A 50 26.44 11.63 -1.73
CA ASP A 50 26.34 12.62 -2.78
C ASP A 50 25.12 12.32 -3.67
N ALA A 51 24.13 13.19 -3.62
CA ALA A 51 22.85 13.09 -4.35
C ALA A 51 22.83 13.99 -5.60
N ARG A 52 24.00 14.33 -6.18
CA ARG A 52 24.03 15.01 -7.49
C ARG A 52 23.26 14.21 -8.52
N ASP A 53 22.53 14.91 -9.37
CA ASP A 53 21.66 14.31 -10.38
C ASP A 53 20.57 13.40 -9.79
N CYS A 54 20.19 13.64 -8.53
CA CYS A 54 19.12 12.93 -7.84
C CYS A 54 18.06 13.91 -7.31
N VAL A 55 16.86 13.36 -7.09
CA VAL A 55 15.80 14.02 -6.31
C VAL A 55 15.49 13.15 -5.08
N ILE A 56 15.04 13.81 -4.00
CA ILE A 56 14.75 13.15 -2.74
C ILE A 56 13.26 13.26 -2.46
N TYR A 57 12.61 12.12 -2.20
CA TYR A 57 11.23 12.02 -1.72
C TYR A 57 11.19 11.36 -0.33
N PRO A 58 10.11 11.55 0.45
CA PRO A 58 9.83 10.62 1.53
C PRO A 58 9.72 9.21 0.94
N ALA A 59 10.18 8.21 1.67
CA ALA A 59 9.97 6.82 1.25
C ALA A 59 8.47 6.54 1.12
N TRP A 60 8.07 5.79 0.08
CA TRP A 60 6.68 5.41 -0.09
C TRP A 60 6.18 4.56 1.08
N VAL A 61 4.93 4.75 1.42
CA VAL A 61 4.17 3.98 2.40
C VAL A 61 3.00 3.31 1.68
N ASN A 62 3.16 2.05 1.37
CA ASN A 62 2.15 1.23 0.71
C ASN A 62 1.10 0.78 1.72
N THR A 63 -0.14 1.24 1.60
CA THR A 63 -1.20 1.00 2.59
C THR A 63 -2.11 -0.18 2.28
N HIS A 64 -1.86 -0.90 1.18
CA HIS A 64 -2.59 -2.11 0.82
C HIS A 64 -1.79 -2.98 -0.15
N HIS A 65 -1.53 -4.21 0.26
CA HIS A 65 -0.84 -5.22 -0.56
C HIS A 65 -1.25 -6.64 -0.17
N HIS A 66 -0.95 -7.61 -1.04
CA HIS A 66 -1.07 -9.04 -0.81
C HIS A 66 0.23 -9.71 -1.24
N LEU A 67 1.22 -9.74 -0.35
CA LEU A 67 2.59 -10.19 -0.68
C LEU A 67 2.66 -11.58 -1.30
N PHE A 68 1.81 -12.53 -0.83
CA PHE A 68 1.81 -13.89 -1.37
C PHE A 68 1.45 -13.98 -2.86
N GLN A 69 0.77 -12.97 -3.40
CA GLN A 69 0.40 -12.94 -4.82
C GLN A 69 1.59 -12.65 -5.75
N SER A 70 2.78 -12.35 -5.23
CA SER A 70 3.96 -12.03 -6.05
C SER A 70 4.42 -13.20 -6.94
N LEU A 71 4.04 -14.44 -6.63
CA LEU A 71 4.25 -15.62 -7.48
C LEU A 71 3.05 -15.97 -8.38
N LEU A 72 1.98 -15.15 -8.39
CA LEU A 72 0.77 -15.39 -9.17
C LEU A 72 0.57 -14.39 -10.32
N LYS A 73 1.60 -13.58 -10.63
CA LYS A 73 1.56 -12.58 -11.71
C LYS A 73 1.28 -13.21 -13.06
N GLY A 74 0.44 -12.57 -13.86
CA GLY A 74 0.21 -12.96 -15.25
C GLY A 74 -0.44 -14.33 -15.43
N GLU A 75 -1.19 -14.84 -14.44
CA GLU A 75 -1.93 -16.11 -14.59
C GLU A 75 -2.89 -16.03 -15.79
N PRO A 76 -2.69 -16.85 -16.84
CA PRO A 76 -3.41 -16.68 -18.10
C PRO A 76 -4.94 -16.73 -17.96
N GLN A 77 -5.46 -17.59 -17.07
CA GLN A 77 -6.91 -17.72 -16.86
C GLN A 77 -7.52 -16.50 -16.15
N GLY A 78 -6.74 -15.77 -15.37
CA GLY A 78 -7.16 -14.59 -14.64
C GLY A 78 -6.82 -13.26 -15.34
N LEU A 79 -5.89 -13.26 -16.31
CA LEU A 79 -5.27 -12.03 -16.83
C LEU A 79 -6.27 -11.00 -17.37
N ASN A 80 -7.31 -11.42 -18.07
CA ASN A 80 -8.31 -10.53 -18.70
C ASN A 80 -9.68 -10.60 -18.02
N GLN A 81 -9.74 -11.05 -16.76
CA GLN A 81 -10.99 -11.23 -16.04
C GLN A 81 -11.30 -10.01 -15.15
N SER A 82 -12.58 -9.76 -14.91
CA SER A 82 -13.06 -8.87 -13.86
C SER A 82 -12.90 -9.53 -12.48
N LEU A 83 -13.04 -8.75 -11.40
CA LEU A 83 -12.74 -9.15 -10.02
C LEU A 83 -13.23 -10.56 -9.64
N THR A 84 -14.52 -10.86 -9.80
CA THR A 84 -15.09 -12.14 -9.34
C THR A 84 -14.50 -13.36 -10.06
N ALA A 85 -14.37 -13.28 -11.38
CA ALA A 85 -13.77 -14.35 -12.19
C ALA A 85 -12.26 -14.45 -11.95
N TRP A 86 -11.57 -13.31 -11.76
CA TRP A 86 -10.15 -13.28 -11.43
C TRP A 86 -9.86 -13.90 -10.06
N LEU A 87 -10.67 -13.61 -9.03
CA LEU A 87 -10.52 -14.22 -7.70
C LEU A 87 -10.53 -15.75 -7.77
N SER A 88 -11.46 -16.31 -8.54
CA SER A 88 -11.58 -17.76 -8.72
C SER A 88 -10.42 -18.35 -9.51
N ALA A 89 -9.98 -17.66 -10.58
CA ALA A 89 -8.93 -18.15 -11.48
C ALA A 89 -7.51 -17.99 -10.89
N THR A 90 -7.31 -17.06 -9.99
CA THR A 90 -5.98 -16.69 -9.49
C THR A 90 -5.84 -16.96 -7.98
N PRO A 91 -6.19 -16.08 -7.04
CA PRO A 91 -5.80 -16.31 -5.64
C PRO A 91 -6.47 -17.53 -5.01
N TYR A 92 -7.73 -17.82 -5.31
CA TYR A 92 -8.42 -18.96 -4.70
C TYR A 92 -7.97 -20.29 -5.28
N ARG A 93 -7.73 -20.37 -6.58
CA ARG A 93 -7.21 -21.56 -7.24
C ARG A 93 -5.87 -22.00 -6.67
N PHE A 94 -4.98 -21.06 -6.40
CA PHE A 94 -3.63 -21.36 -5.90
C PHE A 94 -3.53 -21.42 -4.38
N ARG A 95 -4.58 -21.10 -3.64
CA ARG A 95 -4.54 -20.96 -2.19
C ARG A 95 -3.96 -22.21 -1.48
N ALA A 96 -4.44 -23.41 -1.84
CA ALA A 96 -3.97 -24.67 -1.28
C ALA A 96 -2.61 -25.15 -1.84
N ALA A 97 -2.13 -24.53 -2.91
CA ALA A 97 -0.88 -24.95 -3.55
C ALA A 97 0.39 -24.41 -2.84
N PHE A 98 0.23 -23.37 -2.01
CA PHE A 98 1.33 -22.81 -1.23
C PHE A 98 1.78 -23.76 -0.12
N ASP A 99 3.10 -23.90 0.02
CA ASP A 99 3.79 -24.39 1.20
C ASP A 99 4.63 -23.26 1.81
N GLU A 100 5.30 -23.55 2.94
CA GLU A 100 6.13 -22.55 3.64
C GLU A 100 7.20 -21.94 2.72
N HIS A 101 7.86 -22.76 1.91
CA HIS A 101 8.93 -22.30 1.01
C HIS A 101 8.41 -21.35 -0.07
N THR A 102 7.37 -21.74 -0.79
CA THR A 102 6.79 -20.94 -1.87
C THR A 102 6.12 -19.67 -1.32
N PHE A 103 5.50 -19.73 -0.15
CA PHE A 103 4.94 -18.56 0.52
C PHE A 103 6.04 -17.57 0.94
N ARG A 104 7.11 -18.05 1.58
CA ARG A 104 8.27 -17.24 1.97
C ARG A 104 8.92 -16.55 0.77
N LEU A 105 9.10 -17.28 -0.33
CA LEU A 105 9.65 -16.73 -1.56
C LEU A 105 8.74 -15.67 -2.18
N ALA A 106 7.42 -15.88 -2.21
CA ALA A 106 6.46 -14.89 -2.68
C ALA A 106 6.54 -13.59 -1.86
N VAL A 107 6.55 -13.70 -0.53
CA VAL A 107 6.71 -12.55 0.37
C VAL A 107 8.00 -11.81 0.09
N ARG A 108 9.13 -12.52 0.00
CA ARG A 108 10.44 -11.93 -0.29
C ARG A 108 10.47 -11.19 -1.61
N ILE A 109 9.90 -11.76 -2.70
CA ILE A 109 9.82 -11.12 -4.01
C ILE A 109 9.04 -9.81 -3.92
N GLY A 110 7.85 -9.81 -3.29
CA GLY A 110 7.04 -8.61 -3.15
C GLY A 110 7.75 -7.51 -2.35
N LEU A 111 8.41 -7.87 -1.24
CA LEU A 111 9.19 -6.91 -0.44
C LEU A 111 10.37 -6.33 -1.23
N VAL A 112 11.10 -7.16 -1.97
CA VAL A 112 12.24 -6.72 -2.80
C VAL A 112 11.78 -5.77 -3.91
N GLU A 113 10.67 -6.05 -4.55
CA GLU A 113 10.09 -5.20 -5.59
C GLU A 113 9.67 -3.84 -5.01
N LEU A 114 9.00 -3.83 -3.85
CA LEU A 114 8.65 -2.61 -3.14
C LEU A 114 9.88 -1.80 -2.72
N LEU A 115 10.88 -2.42 -2.11
CA LEU A 115 12.13 -1.74 -1.71
C LEU A 115 12.81 -1.06 -2.91
N ARG A 116 12.87 -1.74 -4.05
CA ARG A 116 13.46 -1.21 -5.28
C ARG A 116 12.62 -0.10 -5.93
N SER A 117 11.36 0.06 -5.53
CA SER A 117 10.53 1.21 -5.93
C SER A 117 10.67 2.43 -5.00
N GLY A 118 11.45 2.31 -3.91
CA GLY A 118 11.59 3.36 -2.89
C GLY A 118 10.54 3.28 -1.78
N CYS A 119 9.86 2.13 -1.64
CA CYS A 119 8.89 1.88 -0.58
C CYS A 119 9.59 1.27 0.64
N ALA A 120 9.45 1.89 1.81
CA ALA A 120 10.06 1.44 3.05
C ALA A 120 9.06 0.88 4.07
N SER A 121 7.76 1.03 3.82
CA SER A 121 6.69 0.57 4.73
C SER A 121 5.56 -0.06 3.91
N VAL A 122 5.09 -1.24 4.31
CA VAL A 122 3.99 -1.94 3.62
C VAL A 122 2.94 -2.45 4.60
N ALA A 123 1.67 -2.21 4.27
CA ALA A 123 0.54 -2.88 4.87
C ALA A 123 0.20 -4.12 4.02
N ASP A 124 0.61 -5.29 4.51
CA ASP A 124 0.31 -6.57 3.87
C ASP A 124 -1.03 -7.10 4.38
N HIS A 125 -2.05 -7.04 3.54
CA HIS A 125 -3.33 -7.66 3.82
C HIS A 125 -3.23 -9.16 3.48
N ASN A 126 -2.57 -9.91 4.36
CA ASN A 126 -2.46 -11.36 4.24
C ASN A 126 -3.79 -12.01 4.61
N TYR A 127 -4.39 -12.75 3.69
CA TYR A 127 -5.62 -13.52 3.92
C TYR A 127 -5.44 -15.02 3.65
N LEU A 128 -4.19 -15.48 3.58
CA LEU A 128 -3.86 -16.89 3.40
C LEU A 128 -3.88 -17.60 4.76
N TYR A 129 -5.07 -17.74 5.32
CA TYR A 129 -5.33 -18.46 6.58
C TYR A 129 -6.50 -19.41 6.40
N TRP A 130 -6.37 -20.63 6.90
CA TRP A 130 -7.43 -21.63 6.96
C TRP A 130 -7.21 -22.58 8.16
N PRO A 131 -8.24 -23.36 8.58
CA PRO A 131 -8.07 -24.34 9.65
C PRO A 131 -6.92 -25.31 9.36
N ASP A 132 -6.13 -25.62 10.39
CA ASP A 132 -5.02 -26.60 10.32
C ASP A 132 -3.93 -26.25 9.30
N MET A 133 -3.70 -24.96 9.06
CA MET A 133 -2.63 -24.48 8.17
C MET A 133 -1.26 -24.95 8.68
N PRO A 134 -0.42 -25.61 7.83
CA PRO A 134 0.79 -26.29 8.31
C PRO A 134 1.98 -25.36 8.59
N PHE A 135 1.86 -24.05 8.37
CA PHE A 135 2.90 -23.06 8.63
C PHE A 135 2.29 -21.70 9.04
N ASP A 136 3.07 -20.89 9.77
CA ASP A 136 2.66 -19.55 10.23
C ASP A 136 3.01 -18.48 9.20
N THR A 137 2.04 -18.05 8.40
CA THR A 137 2.22 -17.01 7.38
C THR A 137 2.60 -15.67 7.99
N SER A 138 2.08 -15.35 9.16
CA SER A 138 2.37 -14.09 9.87
C SER A 138 3.83 -14.01 10.31
N GLU A 139 4.36 -15.12 10.85
CA GLU A 139 5.78 -15.21 11.23
C GLU A 139 6.70 -15.03 10.01
N ILE A 140 6.34 -15.65 8.88
CA ILE A 140 7.10 -15.51 7.64
C ILE A 140 7.12 -14.06 7.18
N VAL A 141 5.98 -13.37 7.14
CA VAL A 141 5.91 -11.96 6.70
C VAL A 141 6.79 -11.08 7.58
N PHE A 142 6.72 -11.23 8.91
CA PHE A 142 7.58 -10.45 9.81
C PHE A 142 9.05 -10.80 9.70
N SER A 143 9.41 -12.09 9.57
CA SER A 143 10.81 -12.51 9.46
C SER A 143 11.46 -12.04 8.15
N GLU A 144 10.74 -12.07 7.03
CA GLU A 144 11.24 -11.55 5.76
C GLU A 144 11.37 -10.01 5.78
N GLY A 145 10.41 -9.30 6.40
CA GLY A 145 10.49 -7.86 6.59
C GLY A 145 11.70 -7.45 7.44
N GLU A 146 11.96 -8.17 8.53
CA GLU A 146 13.13 -7.94 9.38
C GLU A 146 14.44 -8.21 8.64
N ALA A 147 14.52 -9.31 7.90
CA ALA A 147 15.72 -9.67 7.12
C ALA A 147 16.07 -8.63 6.05
N LEU A 148 15.06 -7.98 5.45
CA LEU A 148 15.23 -6.94 4.44
C LEU A 148 15.25 -5.51 5.03
N GLY A 149 15.04 -5.36 6.33
CA GLY A 149 15.00 -4.07 7.00
C GLY A 149 13.78 -3.21 6.66
N MET A 150 12.68 -3.80 6.19
CA MET A 150 11.45 -3.11 5.81
C MET A 150 10.44 -3.05 6.97
N ARG A 151 9.69 -1.95 7.07
CA ARG A 151 8.59 -1.83 8.05
C ARG A 151 7.35 -2.58 7.55
N ILE A 152 6.89 -3.54 8.36
CA ILE A 152 5.71 -4.37 8.10
C ILE A 152 4.54 -3.95 8.99
N VAL A 153 3.41 -3.68 8.36
CA VAL A 153 2.10 -3.56 8.99
C VAL A 153 1.27 -4.76 8.52
N LEU A 154 1.25 -5.82 9.33
CA LEU A 154 0.50 -7.02 9.00
C LEU A 154 -1.00 -6.76 9.23
N CYS A 155 -1.76 -6.65 8.16
CA CYS A 155 -3.22 -6.63 8.16
C CYS A 155 -3.70 -8.09 8.11
N ARG A 156 -3.99 -8.66 9.30
CA ARG A 156 -4.39 -10.05 9.45
C ARG A 156 -5.78 -10.23 8.85
N GLY A 157 -5.81 -10.76 7.64
CA GLY A 157 -7.02 -11.05 6.86
C GLY A 157 -7.73 -12.32 7.34
N GLY A 158 -8.59 -12.87 6.49
CA GLY A 158 -9.33 -14.10 6.75
C GLY A 158 -10.83 -13.90 6.79
N ALA A 159 -11.56 -14.97 7.07
CA ALA A 159 -13.01 -14.97 7.12
C ALA A 159 -13.50 -15.98 8.16
N THR A 160 -14.55 -15.63 8.88
CA THR A 160 -15.23 -16.48 9.87
C THR A 160 -16.58 -16.99 9.38
N GLN A 161 -16.96 -16.64 8.15
CA GLN A 161 -18.11 -17.23 7.45
C GLN A 161 -17.77 -17.54 5.99
N GLY A 162 -18.35 -18.60 5.45
CA GLY A 162 -18.23 -18.98 4.04
C GLY A 162 -19.11 -18.14 3.13
N ARG A 163 -18.70 -18.01 1.86
CA ARG A 163 -19.48 -17.29 0.83
C ARG A 163 -20.69 -18.07 0.33
N ALA A 164 -20.68 -19.40 0.42
CA ALA A 164 -21.73 -20.29 -0.09
C ALA A 164 -22.07 -21.40 0.90
N VAL A 165 -23.24 -22.00 0.71
CA VAL A 165 -23.81 -23.11 1.47
C VAL A 165 -23.13 -24.46 1.09
N GLU A 166 -21.92 -24.45 0.57
CA GLU A 166 -21.20 -25.65 0.15
C GLU A 166 -20.65 -26.39 1.37
N GLN A 167 -21.22 -27.55 1.64
CA GLN A 167 -20.80 -28.40 2.79
C GLN A 167 -19.46 -29.11 2.58
N ASP A 168 -18.92 -29.17 1.35
CA ASP A 168 -17.71 -29.91 0.97
C ASP A 168 -16.59 -29.04 0.39
N LEU A 169 -16.42 -27.82 0.91
CA LEU A 169 -15.29 -26.98 0.50
C LEU A 169 -13.94 -27.63 0.88
N PRO A 170 -12.93 -27.58 0.00
CA PRO A 170 -11.55 -27.90 0.36
C PRO A 170 -11.13 -27.14 1.62
N VAL A 171 -10.33 -27.76 2.49
CA VAL A 171 -9.93 -27.18 3.79
C VAL A 171 -9.38 -25.74 3.62
N ALA A 172 -8.56 -25.51 2.60
CA ALA A 172 -7.98 -24.20 2.34
C ALA A 172 -9.00 -23.10 1.96
N LEU A 173 -10.23 -23.48 1.61
CA LEU A 173 -11.32 -22.51 1.31
C LEU A 173 -12.33 -22.40 2.46
N ARG A 174 -12.18 -23.19 3.52
CA ARG A 174 -13.06 -23.12 4.69
C ARG A 174 -12.77 -21.86 5.50
N PRO A 175 -13.82 -21.23 6.07
CA PRO A 175 -13.62 -20.14 7.02
C PRO A 175 -12.99 -20.66 8.31
N GLU A 176 -12.32 -19.75 9.00
CA GLU A 176 -11.82 -20.01 10.35
C GLU A 176 -12.96 -19.94 11.37
N THR A 177 -12.74 -20.48 12.57
CA THR A 177 -13.66 -20.22 13.68
C THR A 177 -13.47 -18.78 14.17
N PHE A 178 -14.55 -18.15 14.66
CA PHE A 178 -14.46 -16.80 15.20
C PHE A 178 -13.50 -16.70 16.38
N ASP A 179 -13.59 -17.65 17.32
CA ASP A 179 -12.70 -17.68 18.49
C ASP A 179 -11.24 -17.89 18.08
N GLY A 180 -10.98 -18.74 17.07
CA GLY A 180 -9.63 -18.94 16.53
C GLY A 180 -9.07 -17.69 15.88
N TYR A 181 -9.87 -16.97 15.09
CA TYR A 181 -9.48 -15.69 14.49
C TYR A 181 -9.13 -14.66 15.57
N MET A 182 -9.98 -14.49 16.60
CA MET A 182 -9.77 -13.53 17.69
C MET A 182 -8.53 -13.88 18.52
N ALA A 183 -8.36 -15.14 18.88
CA ALA A 183 -7.20 -15.63 19.63
C ALA A 183 -5.89 -15.42 18.84
N ASP A 184 -5.91 -15.58 17.51
CA ASP A 184 -4.74 -15.34 16.69
C ASP A 184 -4.39 -13.85 16.61
N ILE A 185 -5.37 -12.93 16.55
CA ILE A 185 -5.15 -11.49 16.67
C ILE A 185 -4.45 -11.16 18.00
N GLU A 186 -4.94 -11.68 19.13
CA GLU A 186 -4.33 -11.41 20.43
C GLU A 186 -2.89 -11.96 20.50
N ARG A 187 -2.65 -13.16 19.97
CA ARG A 187 -1.31 -13.75 19.84
C ARG A 187 -0.37 -12.87 19.02
N LEU A 188 -0.82 -12.42 17.86
CA LEU A 188 -0.01 -11.57 16.97
C LEU A 188 0.29 -10.20 17.58
N VAL A 189 -0.67 -9.59 18.24
CA VAL A 189 -0.47 -8.30 18.94
C VAL A 189 0.54 -8.47 20.06
N SER A 190 0.39 -9.48 20.91
CA SER A 190 1.33 -9.75 22.00
C SER A 190 2.76 -10.03 21.52
N ARG A 191 2.91 -10.70 20.36
CA ARG A 191 4.23 -11.10 19.84
C ARG A 191 4.93 -10.05 19.00
N TYR A 192 4.16 -9.28 18.21
CA TYR A 192 4.75 -8.46 17.15
C TYR A 192 4.35 -6.98 17.17
N HIS A 193 3.20 -6.61 17.76
CA HIS A 193 2.76 -5.21 17.69
C HIS A 193 3.61 -4.31 18.57
N ASP A 194 4.27 -3.32 17.97
CA ASP A 194 5.08 -2.34 18.68
C ASP A 194 4.63 -0.92 18.28
N PRO A 195 3.96 -0.14 19.17
CA PRO A 195 3.44 1.18 18.88
C PRO A 195 4.49 2.28 18.79
N ARG A 196 5.78 2.02 19.08
CA ARG A 196 6.83 3.04 19.01
C ARG A 196 6.98 3.61 17.60
N PRO A 197 7.32 4.90 17.45
CA PRO A 197 7.41 5.55 16.13
C PRO A 197 8.46 4.95 15.19
N ASP A 198 9.55 4.42 15.73
CA ASP A 198 10.66 3.81 15.00
C ASP A 198 10.47 2.31 14.75
N SER A 199 9.39 1.72 15.25
CA SER A 199 9.14 0.29 15.12
C SER A 199 8.97 -0.14 13.67
N LEU A 200 9.43 -1.36 13.38
CA LEU A 200 9.29 -2.03 12.10
C LEU A 200 8.08 -2.97 12.04
N ARG A 201 7.30 -3.10 13.12
CA ARG A 201 6.25 -4.12 13.23
C ARG A 201 4.96 -3.53 13.79
N ARG A 202 3.87 -3.73 13.05
CA ARG A 202 2.49 -3.40 13.45
C ARG A 202 1.58 -4.57 13.10
N VAL A 203 0.51 -4.73 13.85
CA VAL A 203 -0.59 -5.66 13.57
C VAL A 203 -1.87 -4.85 13.43
N VAL A 204 -2.71 -5.25 12.49
CA VAL A 204 -4.01 -4.64 12.17
C VAL A 204 -5.03 -5.75 12.03
N MET A 205 -6.23 -5.56 12.53
CA MET A 205 -7.35 -6.48 12.31
C MET A 205 -7.98 -6.19 10.93
N ALA A 206 -8.03 -7.20 10.06
CA ALA A 206 -8.41 -6.98 8.68
C ALA A 206 -9.19 -8.14 8.04
N PRO A 207 -10.44 -8.46 8.48
CA PRO A 207 -11.26 -9.42 7.75
C PRO A 207 -11.25 -9.07 6.25
N THR A 208 -11.20 -10.10 5.38
CA THR A 208 -10.89 -9.89 3.95
C THR A 208 -11.87 -8.91 3.30
N THR A 209 -13.17 -9.03 3.57
CA THR A 209 -14.18 -8.05 3.15
C THR A 209 -15.22 -7.88 4.26
N VAL A 210 -15.61 -6.65 4.56
CA VAL A 210 -16.56 -6.40 5.67
C VAL A 210 -17.90 -7.07 5.41
N LEU A 211 -18.43 -7.07 4.18
CA LEU A 211 -19.74 -7.64 3.86
C LEU A 211 -19.80 -9.17 3.83
N HIS A 212 -18.66 -9.83 3.63
CA HIS A 212 -18.65 -11.27 3.28
C HIS A 212 -17.83 -12.14 4.23
N SER A 213 -16.94 -11.55 5.02
CA SER A 213 -15.98 -12.34 5.82
C SER A 213 -16.48 -12.69 7.20
N ALA A 214 -17.43 -11.96 7.77
CA ALA A 214 -17.98 -12.21 9.08
C ALA A 214 -19.43 -11.73 9.22
N PRO A 215 -20.26 -12.34 10.10
CA PRO A 215 -21.56 -11.80 10.48
C PRO A 215 -21.41 -10.44 11.17
N GLY A 216 -22.43 -9.56 11.06
CA GLY A 216 -22.39 -8.22 11.63
C GLY A 216 -22.12 -8.16 13.14
N ALA A 217 -22.65 -9.15 13.91
CA ALA A 217 -22.35 -9.24 15.35
C ALA A 217 -20.84 -9.48 15.61
N GLN A 218 -20.22 -10.36 14.83
CA GLN A 218 -18.78 -10.63 14.94
C GLN A 218 -17.94 -9.44 14.51
N LEU A 219 -18.38 -8.67 13.49
CA LEU A 219 -17.69 -7.43 13.08
C LEU A 219 -17.64 -6.40 14.22
N ARG A 220 -18.72 -6.24 14.98
CA ARG A 220 -18.72 -5.35 16.16
C ARG A 220 -17.73 -5.82 17.24
N GLU A 221 -17.69 -7.11 17.52
CA GLU A 221 -16.72 -7.67 18.48
C GLU A 221 -15.28 -7.52 17.98
N MET A 222 -15.02 -7.71 16.67
CA MET A 222 -13.72 -7.45 16.05
C MET A 222 -13.31 -5.98 16.23
N ALA A 223 -14.19 -5.02 15.90
CA ALA A 223 -13.91 -3.60 16.05
C ALA A 223 -13.65 -3.20 17.52
N LYS A 224 -14.43 -3.77 18.45
CA LYS A 224 -14.25 -3.58 19.88
C LYS A 224 -12.89 -4.10 20.37
N LEU A 225 -12.53 -5.34 20.02
CA LEU A 225 -11.24 -5.93 20.42
C LEU A 225 -10.07 -5.13 19.83
N ALA A 226 -10.13 -4.75 18.55
CA ALA A 226 -9.08 -3.96 17.91
C ALA A 226 -8.80 -2.66 18.67
N ARG A 227 -9.86 -1.92 19.07
CA ARG A 227 -9.76 -0.68 19.85
C ARG A 227 -9.24 -0.92 21.27
N GLN A 228 -9.62 -2.04 21.91
CA GLN A 228 -9.09 -2.44 23.22
C GLN A 228 -7.59 -2.75 23.16
N LEU A 229 -7.13 -3.37 22.08
CA LEU A 229 -5.72 -3.70 21.83
C LEU A 229 -4.91 -2.50 21.30
N GLY A 230 -5.56 -1.38 20.98
CA GLY A 230 -4.91 -0.20 20.39
C GLY A 230 -4.42 -0.41 18.96
N ILE A 231 -4.99 -1.37 18.23
CA ILE A 231 -4.68 -1.65 16.82
C ILE A 231 -5.74 -1.06 15.89
N ARG A 232 -5.38 -0.88 14.63
CA ARG A 232 -6.25 -0.34 13.58
C ARG A 232 -7.07 -1.42 12.89
N LEU A 233 -7.99 -0.97 12.04
CA LEU A 233 -8.93 -1.79 11.26
C LEU A 233 -8.76 -1.53 9.77
N HIS A 234 -8.75 -2.60 8.97
CA HIS A 234 -8.63 -2.53 7.51
C HIS A 234 -9.51 -3.56 6.82
N SER A 235 -9.96 -3.28 5.60
CA SER A 235 -10.67 -4.25 4.75
C SER A 235 -10.82 -3.72 3.32
N HIS A 236 -11.33 -4.54 2.40
CA HIS A 236 -11.81 -4.09 1.08
C HIS A 236 -13.24 -3.56 1.19
N LEU A 237 -13.53 -2.46 0.49
CA LEU A 237 -14.88 -1.88 0.46
C LEU A 237 -15.19 -1.17 -0.88
N SER A 238 -16.41 -1.31 -1.36
CA SER A 238 -16.98 -0.55 -2.49
C SER A 238 -16.11 -0.55 -3.76
N GLU A 239 -15.49 -1.69 -4.07
CA GLU A 239 -14.60 -1.81 -5.22
C GLU A 239 -15.39 -1.89 -6.54
N THR A 240 -16.41 -2.74 -6.60
CA THR A 240 -17.23 -3.01 -7.81
C THR A 240 -18.71 -2.74 -7.57
N VAL A 241 -19.50 -2.69 -8.67
CA VAL A 241 -20.96 -2.55 -8.59
C VAL A 241 -21.58 -3.76 -7.87
N ASP A 242 -21.09 -4.97 -8.12
CA ASP A 242 -21.58 -6.19 -7.47
C ASP A 242 -21.51 -6.09 -5.94
N TYR A 243 -20.50 -5.38 -5.43
CA TYR A 243 -20.35 -5.14 -3.99
C TYR A 243 -21.50 -4.29 -3.42
N LEU A 244 -21.89 -3.24 -4.17
CA LEU A 244 -23.02 -2.38 -3.80
C LEU A 244 -24.34 -3.14 -3.85
N ASP A 245 -24.56 -3.92 -4.92
CA ASP A 245 -25.76 -4.71 -5.09
C ASP A 245 -25.90 -5.76 -3.99
N ALA A 246 -24.80 -6.44 -3.63
CA ALA A 246 -24.80 -7.40 -2.53
C ALA A 246 -25.17 -6.74 -1.18
N ALA A 247 -24.66 -5.54 -0.89
CA ALA A 247 -24.99 -4.80 0.34
C ALA A 247 -26.47 -4.42 0.37
N ARG A 248 -26.99 -3.89 -0.73
CA ARG A 248 -28.41 -3.52 -0.85
C ARG A 248 -29.36 -4.71 -0.73
N GLN A 249 -29.03 -5.82 -1.40
CA GLN A 249 -29.87 -7.02 -1.41
C GLN A 249 -29.89 -7.71 -0.03
N LYS A 250 -28.73 -7.82 0.63
CA LYS A 250 -28.64 -8.54 1.90
C LYS A 250 -29.04 -7.71 3.12
N PHE A 251 -28.75 -6.40 3.10
CA PHE A 251 -28.83 -5.56 4.28
C PHE A 251 -29.71 -4.32 4.09
N ALA A 252 -30.23 -4.05 2.88
CA ALA A 252 -30.96 -2.83 2.52
C ALA A 252 -30.18 -1.54 2.81
N MET A 253 -28.83 -1.61 2.79
CA MET A 253 -27.90 -0.53 3.09
C MET A 253 -26.87 -0.37 1.99
N THR A 254 -26.20 0.78 1.95
CA THR A 254 -24.95 0.90 1.18
C THR A 254 -23.77 0.28 1.97
N PRO A 255 -22.65 -0.04 1.31
CA PRO A 255 -21.50 -0.62 2.02
C PRO A 255 -20.96 0.25 3.16
N VAL A 256 -20.90 1.57 2.98
CA VAL A 256 -20.42 2.50 4.03
C VAL A 256 -21.44 2.63 5.16
N GLN A 257 -22.75 2.61 4.86
CA GLN A 257 -23.78 2.56 5.89
C GLN A 257 -23.68 1.27 6.74
N PHE A 258 -23.45 0.13 6.08
CA PHE A 258 -23.23 -1.14 6.76
C PHE A 258 -22.01 -1.07 7.69
N CYS A 259 -20.91 -0.46 7.25
CA CYS A 259 -19.73 -0.25 8.11
C CYS A 259 -20.06 0.64 9.31
N ALA A 260 -20.83 1.72 9.12
CA ALA A 260 -21.27 2.61 10.21
C ALA A 260 -22.09 1.86 11.27
N GLU A 261 -23.04 1.01 10.84
CA GLU A 261 -23.88 0.21 11.75
C GLU A 261 -23.09 -0.85 12.54
N HIS A 262 -21.88 -1.19 12.10
CA HIS A 262 -21.06 -2.25 12.71
C HIS A 262 -19.75 -1.73 13.33
N ASP A 263 -19.66 -0.44 13.63
CA ASP A 263 -18.49 0.20 14.26
C ASP A 263 -17.20 0.16 13.43
N TRP A 264 -17.33 0.04 12.10
CA TRP A 264 -16.23 -0.03 11.13
C TRP A 264 -15.96 1.31 10.43
N LEU A 265 -16.21 2.44 11.10
CA LEU A 265 -15.78 3.77 10.67
C LEU A 265 -15.02 4.46 11.81
N GLY A 266 -14.04 5.30 11.45
CA GLY A 266 -13.23 6.05 12.40
C GLY A 266 -11.86 6.39 11.84
N ASN A 267 -11.12 7.24 12.55
CA ASN A 267 -9.74 7.60 12.20
C ASN A 267 -8.72 6.46 12.42
N ASP A 268 -9.18 5.36 12.98
CA ASP A 268 -8.46 4.10 13.16
C ASP A 268 -8.80 3.07 12.06
N VAL A 269 -9.63 3.44 11.08
CA VAL A 269 -10.14 2.57 10.01
C VAL A 269 -9.74 3.09 8.65
N TRP A 270 -9.34 2.21 7.73
CA TRP A 270 -9.22 2.53 6.32
C TRP A 270 -9.64 1.36 5.43
N PHE A 271 -10.06 1.67 4.22
CA PHE A 271 -10.47 0.67 3.25
C PHE A 271 -9.66 0.76 1.96
N ALA A 272 -9.41 -0.40 1.36
CA ALA A 272 -8.91 -0.47 -0.01
C ALA A 272 -10.02 -0.17 -1.02
N HIS A 273 -9.64 0.45 -2.13
CA HIS A 273 -10.42 0.74 -3.34
C HIS A 273 -11.38 1.93 -3.24
N LEU A 274 -12.50 1.82 -2.51
CA LEU A 274 -13.55 2.86 -2.40
C LEU A 274 -13.89 3.53 -3.75
N VAL A 275 -14.04 2.71 -4.81
CA VAL A 275 -14.27 3.20 -6.19
C VAL A 275 -15.72 3.60 -6.40
N LYS A 276 -16.66 2.84 -5.81
CA LYS A 276 -18.10 2.99 -6.01
C LYS A 276 -18.74 3.63 -4.77
N LEU A 277 -18.58 4.94 -4.63
CA LEU A 277 -19.14 5.72 -3.53
C LEU A 277 -20.21 6.71 -4.00
N LEU A 278 -21.22 6.91 -3.16
CA LEU A 278 -22.18 7.99 -3.28
C LEU A 278 -21.64 9.26 -2.58
N PRO A 279 -22.11 10.47 -2.98
CA PRO A 279 -21.66 11.71 -2.33
C PRO A 279 -21.85 11.74 -0.81
N GLU A 280 -22.97 11.20 -0.32
CA GLU A 280 -23.26 11.09 1.13
C GLU A 280 -22.32 10.13 1.86
N GLU A 281 -21.82 9.08 1.18
CA GLU A 281 -20.82 8.16 1.73
C GLU A 281 -19.45 8.83 1.82
N ILE A 282 -19.05 9.60 0.79
CA ILE A 282 -17.83 10.43 0.84
C ILE A 282 -17.88 11.40 2.02
N ALA A 283 -19.01 12.10 2.21
CA ALA A 283 -19.19 13.00 3.33
C ALA A 283 -19.15 12.28 4.69
N LEU A 284 -19.66 11.05 4.78
CA LEU A 284 -19.63 10.26 6.01
C LEU A 284 -18.21 9.80 6.35
N LEU A 285 -17.47 9.30 5.36
CA LEU A 285 -16.05 8.92 5.51
C LEU A 285 -15.20 10.11 5.99
N GLY A 286 -15.42 11.31 5.42
CA GLY A 286 -14.73 12.53 5.84
C GLY A 286 -15.04 12.92 7.29
N ARG A 287 -16.33 12.92 7.69
CA ARG A 287 -16.73 13.24 9.07
C ARG A 287 -16.16 12.27 10.11
N THR A 288 -15.97 11.01 9.74
CA THR A 288 -15.42 9.99 10.65
C THR A 288 -13.90 9.89 10.60
N GLY A 289 -13.25 10.53 9.62
CA GLY A 289 -11.81 10.41 9.40
C GLY A 289 -11.36 9.04 8.89
N THR A 290 -12.30 8.25 8.32
CA THR A 290 -12.01 6.94 7.75
C THR A 290 -11.23 7.09 6.45
N GLY A 291 -10.09 6.39 6.32
CA GLY A 291 -9.14 6.56 5.22
C GLY A 291 -9.38 5.66 4.00
N ILE A 292 -8.68 5.97 2.91
CA ILE A 292 -8.63 5.17 1.68
C ILE A 292 -7.21 4.74 1.35
N ALA A 293 -7.03 3.46 0.97
CA ALA A 293 -5.90 2.97 0.17
C ALA A 293 -6.34 2.89 -1.30
N HIS A 294 -5.94 3.86 -2.11
CA HIS A 294 -6.25 3.89 -3.54
C HIS A 294 -5.30 2.99 -4.31
N CYS A 295 -5.83 2.08 -5.12
CA CYS A 295 -5.09 1.09 -5.90
C CYS A 295 -5.36 1.28 -7.40
N PRO A 296 -4.85 2.35 -8.03
CA PRO A 296 -5.25 2.74 -9.38
C PRO A 296 -4.95 1.69 -10.44
N GLN A 297 -3.82 1.00 -10.38
CA GLN A 297 -3.47 -0.01 -11.39
C GLN A 297 -4.36 -1.25 -11.27
N SER A 298 -4.54 -1.79 -10.06
CA SER A 298 -5.43 -2.92 -9.83
C SER A 298 -6.88 -2.59 -10.21
N ASN A 299 -7.38 -1.42 -9.79
CA ASN A 299 -8.74 -0.95 -10.16
C ASN A 299 -8.90 -0.82 -11.68
N GLY A 300 -7.88 -0.35 -12.38
CA GLY A 300 -7.88 -0.25 -13.84
C GLY A 300 -7.83 -1.62 -14.50
N ARG A 301 -6.93 -2.48 -14.04
CA ARG A 301 -6.72 -3.83 -14.59
C ARG A 301 -7.93 -4.75 -14.40
N LEU A 302 -8.60 -4.68 -13.25
CA LEU A 302 -9.82 -5.46 -12.96
C LEU A 302 -11.12 -4.81 -13.49
N GLY A 303 -11.02 -3.59 -14.05
CA GLY A 303 -12.17 -2.87 -14.58
C GLY A 303 -13.10 -2.29 -13.50
N SER A 304 -12.59 -2.14 -12.27
CA SER A 304 -13.37 -1.57 -11.16
C SER A 304 -13.68 -0.09 -11.36
N GLY A 305 -12.78 0.66 -12.00
CA GLY A 305 -12.91 2.09 -12.29
C GLY A 305 -11.92 2.97 -11.53
N ILE A 306 -12.24 4.27 -11.39
CA ILE A 306 -11.36 5.27 -10.78
C ILE A 306 -12.06 5.89 -9.57
N ALA A 307 -11.52 5.74 -8.35
CA ALA A 307 -12.01 6.43 -7.17
C ALA A 307 -11.81 7.95 -7.29
N ASP A 308 -12.71 8.74 -6.72
CA ASP A 308 -12.64 10.21 -6.75
C ASP A 308 -11.80 10.74 -5.58
N LEU A 309 -10.47 10.72 -5.73
CA LEU A 309 -9.58 11.15 -4.65
C LEU A 309 -9.72 12.62 -4.32
N LEU A 310 -10.00 13.46 -5.32
CA LEU A 310 -10.17 14.90 -5.10
C LEU A 310 -11.41 15.20 -4.26
N ALA A 311 -12.53 14.54 -4.55
CA ALA A 311 -13.73 14.67 -3.74
C ALA A 311 -13.56 14.09 -2.33
N LEU A 312 -12.88 12.95 -2.20
CA LEU A 312 -12.57 12.33 -0.90
C LEU A 312 -11.71 13.27 -0.05
N GLU A 313 -10.63 13.80 -0.60
CA GLU A 313 -9.74 14.71 0.10
C GLU A 313 -10.45 16.03 0.48
N GLN A 314 -11.26 16.60 -0.42
CA GLN A 314 -12.06 17.79 -0.14
C GLN A 314 -13.06 17.55 1.01
N ALA A 315 -13.57 16.34 1.16
CA ALA A 315 -14.43 15.95 2.27
C ALA A 315 -13.68 15.69 3.58
N GLY A 316 -12.33 15.73 3.57
CA GLY A 316 -11.48 15.47 4.74
C GLY A 316 -11.12 13.99 4.96
N VAL A 317 -11.34 13.13 3.97
CA VAL A 317 -10.91 11.72 4.01
C VAL A 317 -9.39 11.65 3.89
N PRO A 318 -8.68 10.97 4.80
CA PRO A 318 -7.26 10.67 4.62
C PRO A 318 -7.03 9.80 3.37
N VAL A 319 -6.25 10.32 2.42
CA VAL A 319 -5.96 9.64 1.15
C VAL A 319 -4.58 9.02 1.20
N SER A 320 -4.47 7.76 0.77
CA SER A 320 -3.20 7.06 0.57
C SER A 320 -3.19 6.20 -0.69
N LEU A 321 -2.02 5.65 -1.03
CA LEU A 321 -1.82 4.74 -2.16
C LEU A 321 -1.51 3.33 -1.66
N GLY A 322 -1.99 2.34 -2.40
CA GLY A 322 -1.67 0.93 -2.23
C GLY A 322 -1.50 0.25 -3.58
N VAL A 323 -0.56 -0.68 -3.70
CA VAL A 323 -0.35 -1.40 -4.96
C VAL A 323 -1.33 -2.54 -5.17
N ASP A 324 -2.04 -2.98 -4.11
CA ASP A 324 -2.83 -4.20 -4.11
C ASP A 324 -1.97 -5.46 -4.37
N GLY A 325 -2.57 -6.61 -4.65
CA GLY A 325 -1.81 -7.81 -4.97
C GLY A 325 -1.12 -7.74 -6.33
N ALA A 326 0.13 -8.20 -6.40
CA ALA A 326 0.88 -8.21 -7.65
C ALA A 326 0.26 -9.10 -8.75
N ALA A 327 -0.72 -9.93 -8.43
CA ALA A 327 -1.48 -10.69 -9.41
C ALA A 327 -2.66 -9.91 -10.04
N SER A 328 -2.96 -8.70 -9.54
CA SER A 328 -3.99 -7.82 -10.10
C SER A 328 -3.44 -6.54 -10.75
N ASN A 329 -2.11 -6.39 -10.79
CA ASN A 329 -1.45 -5.28 -11.46
C ASN A 329 -0.11 -5.69 -12.14
N GLU A 330 0.30 -6.95 -11.96
CA GLU A 330 1.52 -7.57 -12.44
C GLU A 330 2.83 -6.93 -11.94
N ALA A 331 2.76 -5.96 -11.00
CA ALA A 331 3.93 -5.32 -10.38
C ALA A 331 3.63 -4.81 -8.97
N ALA A 332 4.57 -4.93 -8.04
CA ALA A 332 4.51 -4.31 -6.72
C ALA A 332 5.40 -3.04 -6.69
N ASP A 333 5.06 -2.04 -7.51
CA ASP A 333 5.89 -0.86 -7.76
C ASP A 333 5.13 0.44 -7.40
N MET A 334 5.52 1.07 -6.29
CA MET A 334 4.90 2.32 -5.83
C MET A 334 5.15 3.51 -6.75
N GLN A 335 6.21 3.52 -7.56
CA GLN A 335 6.43 4.61 -8.52
C GLN A 335 5.43 4.52 -9.68
N SER A 336 5.21 3.33 -10.21
CA SER A 336 4.21 3.12 -11.26
C SER A 336 2.79 3.35 -10.73
N GLU A 337 2.52 3.00 -9.48
CA GLU A 337 1.25 3.28 -8.81
C GLU A 337 1.01 4.79 -8.64
N ALA A 338 2.04 5.53 -8.21
CA ALA A 338 2.00 6.98 -8.11
C ALA A 338 1.78 7.65 -9.47
N HIS A 339 2.46 7.18 -10.52
CA HIS A 339 2.25 7.64 -11.90
C HIS A 339 0.81 7.40 -12.37
N ALA A 340 0.29 6.19 -12.14
CA ALA A 340 -1.08 5.85 -12.48
C ALA A 340 -2.10 6.70 -11.71
N ALA A 341 -1.90 6.92 -10.42
CA ALA A 341 -2.75 7.78 -9.59
C ALA A 341 -2.80 9.21 -10.17
N TRP A 342 -1.65 9.79 -10.50
CA TRP A 342 -1.56 11.12 -11.10
C TRP A 342 -2.33 11.20 -12.42
N LEU A 343 -2.07 10.28 -13.36
CA LEU A 343 -2.71 10.29 -14.68
C LEU A 343 -4.21 10.05 -14.61
N LEU A 344 -4.64 9.06 -13.80
CA LEU A 344 -6.04 8.67 -13.74
C LEU A 344 -6.93 9.71 -13.04
N GLN A 345 -6.44 10.43 -12.02
CA GLN A 345 -7.18 11.54 -11.44
C GLN A 345 -7.36 12.69 -12.46
N ARG A 346 -6.34 13.00 -13.25
CA ARG A 346 -6.41 14.00 -14.33
C ARG A 346 -7.36 13.56 -15.44
N ALA A 347 -7.28 12.29 -15.87
CA ALA A 347 -8.16 11.73 -16.89
C ALA A 347 -9.63 11.74 -16.42
N ARG A 348 -9.89 11.34 -15.16
CA ARG A 348 -11.22 11.37 -14.55
C ARG A 348 -11.80 12.79 -14.53
N LYS A 349 -11.01 13.78 -14.10
CA LYS A 349 -11.41 15.20 -14.12
C LYS A 349 -11.76 15.67 -15.51
N GLY A 350 -10.95 15.33 -16.51
CA GLY A 350 -11.20 15.66 -17.93
C GLY A 350 -12.46 15.03 -18.49
N MET A 351 -12.75 13.76 -18.14
CA MET A 351 -13.98 13.07 -18.57
C MET A 351 -15.26 13.69 -18.01
N LEU A 352 -15.19 14.25 -16.79
CA LEU A 352 -16.33 14.88 -16.12
C LEU A 352 -16.50 16.35 -16.48
N ALA A 353 -15.53 16.96 -17.15
CA ALA A 353 -15.61 18.34 -17.60
C ALA A 353 -16.73 18.48 -18.65
N GLN A 354 -17.66 19.41 -18.44
CA GLN A 354 -18.72 19.72 -19.38
C GLN A 354 -18.30 20.89 -20.28
N PRO A 355 -18.57 20.83 -21.60
CA PRO A 355 -18.34 22.00 -22.49
C PRO A 355 -19.26 23.15 -22.06
N ARG A 356 -18.69 24.32 -21.81
CA ARG A 356 -19.46 25.55 -21.62
C ARG A 356 -19.82 26.13 -23.00
N TYR A 357 -21.04 25.89 -23.46
CA TYR A 357 -21.58 26.54 -24.64
C TYR A 357 -21.89 28.00 -24.31
N ALA A 358 -21.33 28.92 -25.08
CA ALA A 358 -21.43 30.37 -25.10
C ALA A 358 -20.13 31.06 -24.66
N GLY A 359 -19.07 30.88 -25.44
CA GLY A 359 -17.82 31.59 -25.28
C GLY A 359 -16.93 31.15 -24.11
N GLY A 360 -17.21 29.97 -23.58
CA GLY A 360 -16.50 29.41 -22.43
C GLY A 360 -15.21 28.70 -22.79
N THR A 361 -14.20 28.90 -21.99
CA THR A 361 -13.00 28.07 -21.95
C THR A 361 -13.33 26.68 -21.38
N PHE A 362 -12.71 25.62 -21.91
CA PHE A 362 -12.75 24.31 -21.28
C PHE A 362 -12.11 24.44 -19.89
N GLU A 363 -12.88 24.20 -18.83
CA GLU A 363 -12.31 23.95 -17.53
C GLU A 363 -11.83 22.50 -17.50
N GLY A 364 -10.57 22.29 -17.73
CA GLY A 364 -9.99 20.95 -17.68
C GLY A 364 -8.59 21.00 -17.11
N GLY A 365 -8.31 20.15 -16.16
CA GLY A 365 -6.94 19.77 -15.78
C GLY A 365 -6.19 20.68 -14.80
N ALA A 366 -6.45 21.99 -14.74
CA ALA A 366 -5.68 22.90 -13.87
C ALA A 366 -5.86 22.58 -12.37
N ASP A 367 -7.07 22.17 -11.97
CA ASP A 367 -7.43 21.80 -10.59
C ASP A 367 -7.35 20.29 -10.34
N ALA A 368 -6.69 19.55 -11.20
CA ALA A 368 -6.46 18.13 -11.02
C ALA A 368 -5.25 17.89 -10.11
N ALA A 369 -5.08 16.65 -9.64
CA ALA A 369 -3.95 16.25 -8.81
C ALA A 369 -2.60 16.68 -9.40
N THR A 370 -1.74 17.24 -8.56
CA THR A 370 -0.34 17.53 -8.87
C THR A 370 0.56 16.35 -8.51
N VAL A 371 1.83 16.40 -8.93
CA VAL A 371 2.81 15.39 -8.49
C VAL A 371 3.05 15.46 -6.98
N GLU A 372 3.07 16.67 -6.42
CA GLU A 372 3.22 16.90 -4.98
C GLU A 372 2.07 16.29 -4.17
N ASP A 373 0.83 16.37 -4.67
CA ASP A 373 -0.32 15.72 -4.04
C ASP A 373 -0.12 14.21 -4.01
N VAL A 374 0.30 13.61 -5.13
CA VAL A 374 0.52 12.17 -5.23
C VAL A 374 1.66 11.72 -4.33
N VAL A 375 2.76 12.47 -4.25
CA VAL A 375 3.85 12.19 -3.30
C VAL A 375 3.33 12.26 -1.87
N ARG A 376 2.51 13.24 -1.53
CA ARG A 376 1.87 13.38 -0.22
C ARG A 376 0.94 12.20 0.09
N TRP A 377 0.09 11.78 -0.85
CA TRP A 377 -0.78 10.62 -0.68
C TRP A 377 0.02 9.33 -0.46
N GLY A 378 1.04 9.08 -1.26
CA GLY A 378 1.88 7.88 -1.18
C GLY A 378 2.88 7.88 -0.02
N SER A 379 3.01 8.96 0.74
CA SER A 379 3.94 9.07 1.87
C SER A 379 3.25 9.54 3.15
N ALA A 380 3.00 10.83 3.32
CA ALA A 380 2.36 11.40 4.51
C ALA A 380 0.95 10.82 4.76
N GLY A 381 0.13 10.72 3.70
CA GLY A 381 -1.20 10.11 3.78
C GLY A 381 -1.15 8.66 4.20
N GLY A 382 -0.22 7.89 3.62
CA GLY A 382 0.02 6.51 4.02
C GLY A 382 0.46 6.39 5.49
N ALA A 383 1.41 7.21 5.92
CA ALA A 383 1.87 7.24 7.30
C ALA A 383 0.75 7.59 8.29
N GLN A 384 -0.09 8.56 7.95
CA GLN A 384 -1.27 8.94 8.74
C GLN A 384 -2.23 7.75 8.92
N ILE A 385 -2.57 7.08 7.83
CA ILE A 385 -3.50 5.95 7.82
C ILE A 385 -2.96 4.76 8.61
N LEU A 386 -1.66 4.49 8.53
CA LEU A 386 -1.03 3.40 9.28
C LEU A 386 -0.68 3.77 10.72
N GLY A 387 -0.92 5.03 11.15
CA GLY A 387 -0.58 5.48 12.50
C GLY A 387 0.92 5.65 12.76
N LEU A 388 1.70 5.93 11.71
CA LEU A 388 3.14 6.16 11.77
C LEU A 388 3.44 7.65 11.98
N ALA A 389 3.15 8.16 13.17
CA ALA A 389 3.11 9.61 13.47
C ALA A 389 4.41 10.39 13.20
N GLN A 390 5.55 9.72 13.09
CA GLN A 390 6.86 10.37 12.83
C GLN A 390 7.47 9.97 11.48
N SER A 391 6.67 9.44 10.54
CA SER A 391 7.10 9.03 9.19
C SER A 391 6.30 9.75 8.11
N GLY A 392 6.70 9.60 6.85
CA GLY A 392 5.95 10.03 5.67
C GLY A 392 6.20 11.48 5.23
N THR A 393 6.95 12.28 5.99
CA THR A 393 7.34 13.63 5.59
C THR A 393 8.81 13.91 5.84
N LEU A 394 9.41 14.77 5.01
CA LEU A 394 10.76 15.26 5.22
C LEU A 394 10.71 16.60 5.98
N GLN A 395 10.70 16.49 7.31
CA GLN A 395 10.72 17.62 8.25
C GLN A 395 11.70 17.34 9.38
N VAL A 396 12.26 18.41 9.96
CA VAL A 396 13.12 18.29 11.14
C VAL A 396 12.36 17.61 12.29
N GLY A 397 12.98 16.60 12.89
CA GLY A 397 12.41 15.80 13.98
C GLY A 397 11.71 14.53 13.54
N MET A 398 11.35 14.38 12.26
CA MET A 398 10.73 13.17 11.71
C MET A 398 11.78 12.06 11.51
N GLN A 399 11.33 10.82 11.45
CA GLN A 399 12.17 9.69 11.06
C GLN A 399 12.73 9.92 9.65
N ALA A 400 13.99 9.57 9.44
CA ALA A 400 14.62 9.70 8.15
C ALA A 400 14.28 8.49 7.25
N ASP A 401 13.01 8.42 6.87
CA ASP A 401 12.47 7.46 5.91
C ASP A 401 12.40 8.16 4.55
N LEU A 402 13.38 7.94 3.68
CA LEU A 402 13.50 8.69 2.42
C LEU A 402 14.12 7.87 1.30
N ALA A 403 13.73 8.20 0.06
CA ALA A 403 14.25 7.63 -1.18
C ALA A 403 14.97 8.69 -1.99
N ILE A 404 16.16 8.36 -2.49
CA ILE A 404 16.99 9.19 -3.36
C ILE A 404 16.96 8.58 -4.75
N TYR A 405 16.26 9.22 -5.68
CA TYR A 405 16.06 8.74 -7.05
C TYR A 405 17.06 9.35 -8.00
N ARG A 406 17.72 8.53 -8.82
CA ARG A 406 18.65 8.96 -9.87
C ARG A 406 17.89 9.50 -11.07
N LEU A 407 18.42 10.54 -11.68
CA LEU A 407 17.87 11.18 -12.88
C LEU A 407 18.81 11.05 -14.09
N ASP A 408 19.68 10.05 -14.06
CA ASP A 408 20.70 9.77 -15.09
C ASP A 408 20.19 8.84 -16.22
N ASP A 409 18.90 8.58 -16.29
CA ASP A 409 18.25 7.88 -17.40
C ASP A 409 17.74 8.85 -18.45
N PRO A 410 17.85 8.56 -19.78
CA PRO A 410 17.36 9.41 -20.86
C PRO A 410 15.91 9.88 -20.73
N ARG A 411 15.04 9.15 -20.02
CA ARG A 411 13.65 9.56 -19.75
C ARG A 411 13.52 10.88 -18.99
N TYR A 412 14.56 11.27 -18.26
CA TYR A 412 14.60 12.52 -17.48
C TYR A 412 15.29 13.67 -18.20
N PHE A 413 15.98 13.38 -19.32
CA PHE A 413 16.70 14.42 -20.06
C PHE A 413 15.71 15.39 -20.70
N GLY A 414 15.93 16.66 -20.52
CA GLY A 414 15.03 17.70 -21.04
C GLY A 414 13.85 18.07 -20.12
N LEU A 415 13.76 17.51 -18.92
CA LEU A 415 12.81 17.98 -17.91
C LEU A 415 13.16 19.42 -17.49
N HIS A 416 12.17 20.32 -17.51
CA HIS A 416 12.30 21.68 -16.99
C HIS A 416 12.19 21.71 -15.46
N ASP A 417 11.46 20.76 -14.89
CA ASP A 417 11.32 20.56 -13.45
C ASP A 417 11.73 19.13 -13.10
N MET A 418 12.93 18.99 -12.60
CA MET A 418 13.49 17.68 -12.25
C MET A 418 12.82 17.06 -11.03
N ALA A 419 12.22 17.88 -10.15
CA ALA A 419 11.58 17.38 -8.91
C ALA A 419 10.44 16.39 -9.20
N ILE A 420 9.74 16.55 -10.31
CA ILE A 420 8.58 15.71 -10.65
C ILE A 420 8.94 14.38 -11.37
N GLY A 421 10.20 14.25 -11.80
CA GLY A 421 10.65 13.20 -12.73
C GLY A 421 10.19 11.79 -12.36
N PRO A 422 10.45 11.25 -11.16
CA PRO A 422 10.10 9.88 -10.78
C PRO A 422 8.61 9.55 -10.90
N VAL A 423 7.72 10.52 -10.67
CA VAL A 423 6.27 10.34 -10.82
C VAL A 423 5.81 10.65 -12.24
N ALA A 424 6.19 11.83 -12.79
CA ALA A 424 5.63 12.30 -14.05
C ALA A 424 6.09 11.50 -15.28
N CYS A 425 7.33 11.01 -15.29
CA CYS A 425 7.87 10.27 -16.43
C CYS A 425 7.46 8.78 -16.45
N GLY A 426 6.91 8.27 -15.36
CA GLY A 426 6.53 6.86 -15.22
C GLY A 426 7.72 5.90 -15.27
N GLY A 427 7.43 4.62 -15.03
CA GLY A 427 8.45 3.59 -14.91
C GLY A 427 9.30 3.71 -13.64
N ARG A 428 10.11 2.70 -13.36
CA ARG A 428 10.93 2.66 -12.15
C ARG A 428 12.21 3.51 -12.31
N ALA A 429 12.35 4.56 -11.52
CA ALA A 429 13.61 5.26 -11.35
C ALA A 429 14.57 4.43 -10.49
N ALA A 430 15.84 4.36 -10.90
CA ALA A 430 16.86 3.70 -10.10
C ALA A 430 17.12 4.48 -8.80
N LEU A 431 17.35 3.77 -7.71
CA LEU A 431 17.66 4.36 -6.43
C LEU A 431 19.17 4.60 -6.26
N LYS A 432 19.54 5.81 -5.84
CA LYS A 432 20.85 6.04 -5.23
C LYS A 432 20.88 5.44 -3.82
N ALA A 433 19.81 5.63 -3.05
CA ALA A 433 19.62 4.98 -1.77
C ALA A 433 18.14 5.02 -1.35
N LEU A 434 17.73 4.04 -0.52
CA LEU A 434 16.52 4.06 0.28
C LEU A 434 16.92 3.95 1.75
N LEU A 435 16.44 4.87 2.57
CA LEU A 435 16.71 4.90 3.99
C LEU A 435 15.43 4.64 4.79
N LEU A 436 15.54 3.84 5.84
CA LEU A 436 14.52 3.65 6.86
C LEU A 436 15.12 3.91 8.23
N ASN A 437 14.51 4.80 9.02
CA ASN A 437 15.05 5.27 10.30
C ASN A 437 16.53 5.72 10.17
N GLY A 438 16.87 6.40 9.05
CA GLY A 438 18.21 6.89 8.74
C GLY A 438 19.25 5.83 8.38
N ARG A 439 18.85 4.56 8.24
CA ARG A 439 19.74 3.46 7.84
C ARG A 439 19.48 3.12 6.36
N PRO A 440 20.50 3.10 5.51
CA PRO A 440 20.36 2.64 4.14
C PRO A 440 19.97 1.15 4.10
N ILE A 441 18.89 0.83 3.39
CA ILE A 441 18.40 -0.54 3.14
C ILE A 441 18.49 -0.90 1.66
N VAL A 442 18.60 0.11 0.77
CA VAL A 442 19.00 -0.05 -0.63
C VAL A 442 20.11 0.95 -0.89
N GLU A 443 21.19 0.53 -1.55
CA GLU A 443 22.31 1.38 -1.97
C GLU A 443 22.64 1.08 -3.44
N ASP A 444 22.77 2.12 -4.27
CA ASP A 444 23.04 2.02 -5.70
C ASP A 444 22.17 0.97 -6.44
N ASP A 445 20.86 1.03 -6.19
CA ASP A 445 19.80 0.16 -6.75
C ASP A 445 19.91 -1.32 -6.36
N ALA A 446 20.76 -1.66 -5.40
CA ALA A 446 20.97 -3.01 -4.89
C ALA A 446 20.57 -3.11 -3.40
N ILE A 447 20.02 -4.26 -3.02
CA ILE A 447 19.74 -4.62 -1.63
C ILE A 447 20.97 -5.41 -1.12
N PRO A 448 21.66 -4.93 -0.07
CA PRO A 448 22.87 -5.61 0.42
C PRO A 448 22.61 -7.07 0.79
N GLY A 449 23.46 -7.97 0.27
CA GLY A 449 23.39 -9.40 0.56
C GLY A 449 22.32 -10.18 -0.22
N LEU A 450 21.56 -9.53 -1.10
CA LEU A 450 20.54 -10.20 -1.92
C LEU A 450 21.12 -10.62 -3.29
N ASP A 451 20.97 -11.91 -3.62
CA ASP A 451 21.26 -12.47 -4.94
C ASP A 451 19.97 -12.54 -5.77
N LEU A 452 19.80 -11.59 -6.70
CA LEU A 452 18.64 -11.53 -7.59
C LEU A 452 18.59 -12.68 -8.59
N ASP A 453 19.73 -13.19 -9.04
CA ASP A 453 19.76 -14.31 -10.00
C ASP A 453 19.35 -15.62 -9.33
N ALA A 454 19.83 -15.89 -8.12
CA ALA A 454 19.35 -17.02 -7.31
C ALA A 454 17.84 -16.90 -7.06
N MET A 455 17.37 -15.75 -6.61
CA MET A 455 15.93 -15.53 -6.34
C MET A 455 15.08 -15.72 -7.61
N ARG A 456 15.56 -15.30 -8.79
CA ARG A 456 14.89 -15.53 -10.08
C ARG A 456 14.79 -17.01 -10.41
N HIS A 457 15.84 -17.78 -10.19
CA HIS A 457 15.85 -19.24 -10.39
C HIS A 457 14.82 -19.93 -9.50
N ASP A 458 14.81 -19.58 -8.22
CA ASP A 458 13.87 -20.13 -7.25
C ASP A 458 12.43 -19.76 -7.59
N ALA A 459 12.18 -18.52 -8.03
CA ALA A 459 10.85 -18.07 -8.45
C ALA A 459 10.31 -18.87 -9.65
N LEU A 460 11.16 -19.15 -10.67
CA LEU A 460 10.75 -19.96 -11.82
C LEU A 460 10.42 -21.42 -11.42
N ALA A 461 11.14 -21.98 -10.46
CA ALA A 461 10.86 -23.31 -9.93
C ALA A 461 9.54 -23.30 -9.10
N ALA A 462 9.37 -22.30 -8.24
CA ALA A 462 8.19 -22.16 -7.41
C ALA A 462 6.90 -21.97 -8.23
N VAL A 463 6.92 -21.16 -9.30
CA VAL A 463 5.77 -21.00 -10.21
C VAL A 463 5.35 -22.34 -10.82
N ARG A 464 6.31 -23.13 -11.33
CA ARG A 464 6.00 -24.48 -11.86
C ARG A 464 5.39 -25.41 -10.80
N THR A 465 5.91 -25.36 -9.58
CA THR A 465 5.39 -26.15 -8.46
C THR A 465 3.95 -25.74 -8.12
N LEU A 466 3.67 -24.43 -8.03
CA LEU A 466 2.33 -23.91 -7.76
C LEU A 466 1.35 -24.32 -8.88
N GLN A 467 1.75 -24.21 -10.15
CA GLN A 467 0.92 -24.63 -11.29
C GLN A 467 0.59 -26.13 -11.26
N GLN A 468 1.58 -26.98 -10.95
CA GLN A 468 1.38 -28.42 -10.84
C GLN A 468 0.39 -28.76 -9.71
N ARG A 469 0.54 -28.16 -8.53
CA ARG A 469 -0.34 -28.40 -7.37
C ARG A 469 -1.75 -27.83 -7.57
N ALA A 470 -1.89 -26.71 -8.28
CA ALA A 470 -3.19 -26.12 -8.55
C ALA A 470 -3.95 -26.80 -9.72
N ALA A 471 -3.32 -27.72 -10.45
CA ALA A 471 -3.94 -28.51 -11.52
C ALA A 471 -4.65 -29.77 -11.01
N VAL A 472 -4.41 -30.16 -9.76
CA VAL A 472 -5.01 -31.33 -9.07
C VAL A 472 -6.25 -30.89 -8.30
#